data_f6dace8505c445ff8bc85ee1c557c311
#
_entry.id   f6dace8505c445ff8bc85ee1c557c311
#
_cell.length_a   1.000
_cell.length_b   1.000
_cell.length_c   1.000
_cell.angle_alpha   90.00
_cell.angle_beta   90.00
_cell.angle_gamma   90.00
#
_symmetry.space_group_name_H-M   'P 1'
#
loop_
_entity.id
_entity.type
_entity.pdbx_description
1 polymer ?
#
loop_
_entity_poly.entity_id
_entity_poly.type
_entity_poly.pdbx_seq_one_letter_code
_entity_poly.pdbx_strand_id
1 'polypeptide(L)'
;MTDRRTFLRNISLLTLGGIASQKVMASNPTRSIPATDAVSSATAGKKMGLQTYSLGQELLQDMPNGLNRLAKAGYTDLEIFGYREDTGKFGDYNPKNTTFIASKDYKKMVDDAGLRISSSHLTPSLREYTKENMPKFDEFWKKATDIHAELGVSCMVQPSLPRIENEDDAKVVSEIFNRAGEITKKAGILWGYHNHSNEFKRVLKAGEKPEQNPNPWAPPKGTYIEELFLKNTDPDK
;
A
#
# COMPACT_ATOMS: atom_id res chain seq x y z
N MET A 1 -23.54 8.14 -6.12
CA MET A 1 -22.37 8.19 -7.02
C MET A 1 -21.92 9.63 -7.14
N THR A 2 -20.83 9.99 -6.53
CA THR A 2 -20.27 11.35 -6.66
C THR A 2 -19.60 11.44 -8.02
N ASP A 3 -20.14 12.32 -8.88
CA ASP A 3 -19.61 12.56 -10.23
C ASP A 3 -18.14 13.03 -10.14
N ARG A 4 -17.30 12.58 -11.08
CA ARG A 4 -15.89 12.97 -11.24
C ARG A 4 -15.68 14.50 -11.16
N ARG A 5 -16.61 15.27 -11.68
CA ARG A 5 -16.58 16.75 -11.63
C ARG A 5 -16.75 17.29 -10.20
N THR A 6 -17.59 16.64 -9.39
CA THR A 6 -17.79 16.99 -7.98
C THR A 6 -16.57 16.66 -7.15
N PHE A 7 -15.90 15.52 -7.42
CA PHE A 7 -14.66 15.12 -6.77
C PHE A 7 -13.52 16.12 -7.07
N LEU A 8 -13.29 16.45 -8.35
CA LEU A 8 -12.25 17.42 -8.75
C LEU A 8 -12.54 18.83 -8.23
N ARG A 9 -13.81 19.26 -8.19
CA ARG A 9 -14.18 20.55 -7.62
C ARG A 9 -13.93 20.63 -6.12
N ASN A 10 -14.15 19.55 -5.38
CA ASN A 10 -13.92 19.49 -3.94
C ASN A 10 -12.42 19.50 -3.60
N ILE A 11 -11.57 18.85 -4.41
CA ILE A 11 -10.11 18.94 -4.28
C ILE A 11 -9.63 20.36 -4.55
N SER A 12 -10.14 21.02 -5.59
CA SER A 12 -9.77 22.40 -5.94
C SER A 12 -10.17 23.41 -4.86
N LEU A 13 -11.29 23.19 -4.17
CA LEU A 13 -11.72 24.02 -3.04
C LEU A 13 -10.84 23.84 -1.80
N LEU A 14 -10.34 22.61 -1.55
CA LEU A 14 -9.41 22.35 -0.45
C LEU A 14 -8.03 22.99 -0.68
N THR A 15 -7.56 23.03 -1.93
CA THR A 15 -6.28 23.70 -2.27
C THR A 15 -6.39 25.22 -2.24
N LEU A 16 -7.51 25.80 -2.65
CA LEU A 16 -7.75 27.25 -2.58
C LEU A 16 -7.97 27.75 -1.14
N GLY A 17 -8.62 26.95 -0.29
CA GLY A 17 -8.79 27.27 1.13
C GLY A 17 -7.46 27.33 1.89
N GLY A 18 -6.49 26.47 1.54
CA GLY A 18 -5.15 26.48 2.14
C GLY A 18 -4.31 27.72 1.77
N ILE A 19 -4.52 28.29 0.58
CA ILE A 19 -3.80 29.49 0.13
C ILE A 19 -4.43 30.78 0.71
N ALA A 20 -5.75 30.80 0.92
CA ALA A 20 -6.41 31.96 1.48
C ALA A 20 -6.10 32.21 2.97
N SER A 21 -5.85 31.12 3.74
CA SER A 21 -5.47 31.27 5.16
C SER A 21 -4.05 31.80 5.38
N GLN A 22 -3.17 31.75 4.40
CA GLN A 22 -1.83 32.34 4.50
C GLN A 22 -1.79 33.86 4.22
N LYS A 23 -2.80 34.42 3.55
CA LYS A 23 -2.83 35.87 3.25
C LYS A 23 -3.45 36.75 4.36
N VAL A 24 -4.13 36.15 5.33
CA VAL A 24 -4.78 36.93 6.43
C VAL A 24 -3.82 37.22 7.59
N MET A 25 -2.65 36.59 7.65
CA MET A 25 -1.65 36.81 8.71
C MET A 25 -0.53 37.83 8.35
N ALA A 26 -0.62 38.52 7.21
CA ALA A 26 0.44 39.40 6.72
C ALA A 26 0.19 40.92 6.98
N SER A 27 -0.64 41.27 7.96
CA SER A 27 -0.85 42.69 8.31
C SER A 27 -0.64 42.98 9.81
N ASN A 28 0.61 42.83 10.26
CA ASN A 28 1.09 43.57 11.43
C ASN A 28 2.62 43.78 11.32
N PRO A 29 3.10 45.03 11.10
CA PRO A 29 4.52 45.31 11.00
C PRO A 29 5.05 45.57 12.41
N THR A 30 5.83 44.64 12.97
CA THR A 30 6.94 44.87 13.93
C THR A 30 7.20 43.61 14.74
N ARG A 31 7.92 42.67 14.14
CA ARG A 31 8.88 41.79 14.87
C ARG A 31 9.80 41.14 13.87
N SER A 32 11.04 41.56 13.84
CA SER A 32 12.12 40.88 13.10
C SER A 32 12.38 39.54 13.74
N ILE A 33 11.92 38.45 13.09
CA ILE A 33 12.26 37.07 13.46
C ILE A 33 13.55 36.72 12.72
N PRO A 34 14.59 36.19 13.42
CA PRO A 34 15.81 35.75 12.75
C PRO A 34 15.50 34.64 11.74
N ALA A 35 16.16 34.66 10.60
CA ALA A 35 15.93 33.76 9.45
C ALA A 35 16.13 32.24 9.75
N THR A 36 16.69 31.90 10.92
CA THR A 36 16.92 30.52 11.36
C THR A 36 15.67 29.81 11.90
N ASP A 37 14.66 30.57 12.41
CA ASP A 37 13.47 29.96 13.01
C ASP A 37 12.34 29.68 12.00
N ALA A 38 12.38 30.33 10.84
CA ALA A 38 11.34 30.19 9.81
C ALA A 38 11.42 28.85 9.04
N VAL A 39 12.60 28.22 8.99
CA VAL A 39 12.77 26.91 8.32
C VAL A 39 12.32 25.75 9.22
N SER A 40 12.43 25.91 10.54
CA SER A 40 12.03 24.91 11.53
C SER A 40 10.51 24.75 11.65
N SER A 41 9.72 25.82 11.45
CA SER A 41 8.26 25.75 11.61
C SER A 41 7.51 25.25 10.38
N ALA A 42 8.11 25.30 9.18
CA ALA A 42 7.48 24.83 7.95
C ALA A 42 7.54 23.30 7.78
N THR A 43 8.45 22.62 8.49
CA THR A 43 8.60 21.16 8.47
C THR A 43 7.99 20.46 9.69
N ALA A 44 7.62 21.21 10.73
CA ALA A 44 6.95 20.67 11.91
C ALA A 44 5.54 20.19 11.56
N GLY A 45 5.42 18.90 11.18
CA GLY A 45 4.14 18.24 10.93
C GLY A 45 4.06 17.39 9.66
N LYS A 46 4.99 17.50 8.72
CA LYS A 46 5.00 16.62 7.55
C LYS A 46 5.73 15.30 7.90
N LYS A 47 4.98 14.21 7.90
CA LYS A 47 5.56 12.87 8.00
C LYS A 47 6.11 12.46 6.65
N MET A 48 7.30 11.88 6.63
CA MET A 48 7.94 11.36 5.44
C MET A 48 8.10 9.85 5.60
N GLY A 49 7.48 9.08 4.71
CA GLY A 49 7.55 7.63 4.69
C GLY A 49 8.50 7.11 3.63
N LEU A 50 9.04 5.92 3.86
CA LEU A 50 9.85 5.17 2.90
C LEU A 50 9.38 3.72 2.84
N GLN A 51 9.28 3.18 1.62
CA GLN A 51 9.11 1.75 1.43
C GLN A 51 10.48 1.05 1.42
N THR A 52 10.64 0.07 2.31
CA THR A 52 11.93 -0.60 2.53
C THR A 52 12.39 -1.46 1.34
N TYR A 53 11.50 -1.81 0.41
CA TYR A 53 11.85 -2.50 -0.84
C TYR A 53 12.93 -1.76 -1.63
N SER A 54 12.89 -0.42 -1.64
CA SER A 54 13.85 0.42 -2.37
C SER A 54 15.28 0.33 -1.82
N LEU A 55 15.44 -0.09 -0.56
CA LEU A 55 16.72 -0.17 0.14
C LEU A 55 17.05 -1.60 0.61
N GLY A 56 16.27 -2.60 0.18
CA GLY A 56 16.22 -3.94 0.77
C GLY A 56 17.56 -4.50 1.22
N GLN A 57 18.52 -4.68 0.31
CA GLN A 57 19.81 -5.28 0.65
C GLN A 57 20.69 -4.39 1.53
N GLU A 58 20.75 -3.09 1.26
CA GLU A 58 21.58 -2.16 2.03
C GLU A 58 21.07 -2.02 3.47
N LEU A 59 19.75 -1.99 3.63
CA LEU A 59 19.12 -1.90 4.95
C LEU A 59 19.39 -3.16 5.79
N LEU A 60 19.26 -4.34 5.18
CA LEU A 60 19.38 -5.63 5.88
C LEU A 60 20.84 -6.02 6.23
N GLN A 61 21.82 -5.50 5.52
CA GLN A 61 23.23 -5.73 5.86
C GLN A 61 23.62 -5.15 7.22
N ASP A 62 23.04 -4.00 7.57
CA ASP A 62 23.27 -3.31 8.85
C ASP A 62 21.99 -2.53 9.23
N MET A 63 20.98 -3.29 9.62
CA MET A 63 19.64 -2.75 9.89
C MET A 63 19.65 -1.60 10.92
N PRO A 64 20.29 -1.70 12.09
CA PRO A 64 20.30 -0.62 13.08
C PRO A 64 20.91 0.68 12.53
N ASN A 65 22.06 0.61 11.86
CA ASN A 65 22.68 1.78 11.26
C ASN A 65 21.90 2.33 10.07
N GLY A 66 21.31 1.45 9.26
CA GLY A 66 20.42 1.83 8.15
C GLY A 66 19.21 2.61 8.64
N LEU A 67 18.50 2.11 9.65
CA LEU A 67 17.34 2.77 10.25
C LEU A 67 17.73 4.13 10.88
N ASN A 68 18.84 4.19 11.60
CA ASN A 68 19.35 5.46 12.15
C ASN A 68 19.69 6.48 11.06
N ARG A 69 20.21 6.06 9.90
CA ARG A 69 20.46 6.95 8.75
C ARG A 69 19.16 7.50 8.18
N LEU A 70 18.11 6.66 8.08
CA LEU A 70 16.79 7.09 7.63
C LEU A 70 16.18 8.13 8.58
N ALA A 71 16.20 7.87 9.87
CA ALA A 71 15.73 8.82 10.87
C ALA A 71 16.48 10.17 10.80
N LYS A 72 17.81 10.15 10.67
CA LYS A 72 18.64 11.36 10.48
C LYS A 72 18.34 12.09 9.18
N ALA A 73 17.91 11.38 8.12
CA ALA A 73 17.49 11.99 6.87
C ALA A 73 16.08 12.61 6.94
N GLY A 74 15.37 12.44 8.07
CA GLY A 74 14.06 13.04 8.32
C GLY A 74 12.87 12.11 8.02
N TYR A 75 13.10 10.83 7.73
CA TYR A 75 12.02 9.86 7.64
C TYR A 75 11.43 9.59 9.02
N THR A 76 10.12 9.35 9.07
CA THR A 76 9.36 9.08 10.29
C THR A 76 8.62 7.74 10.23
N ASP A 77 8.28 7.31 9.03
CA ASP A 77 7.42 6.16 8.80
C ASP A 77 8.05 5.21 7.78
N LEU A 78 7.83 3.92 7.99
CA LEU A 78 8.26 2.86 7.07
C LEU A 78 7.06 2.08 6.57
N GLU A 79 7.06 1.78 5.27
CA GLU A 79 6.31 0.69 4.70
C GLU A 79 7.29 -0.48 4.53
N ILE A 80 7.08 -1.54 5.30
CA ILE A 80 7.99 -2.68 5.32
C ILE A 80 7.66 -3.69 4.22
N PHE A 81 8.68 -4.42 3.80
CA PHE A 81 8.60 -5.48 2.80
C PHE A 81 9.37 -6.71 3.30
N GLY A 82 9.08 -7.88 2.75
CA GLY A 82 9.86 -9.08 3.01
C GLY A 82 9.27 -10.03 4.06
N TYR A 83 7.96 -9.93 4.33
CA TYR A 83 7.27 -10.93 5.15
C TYR A 83 7.37 -12.32 4.54
N ARG A 84 7.74 -13.30 5.37
CA ARG A 84 7.89 -14.70 5.02
C ARG A 84 6.79 -15.52 5.69
N GLU A 85 5.86 -16.03 4.88
CA GLU A 85 4.72 -16.83 5.34
C GLU A 85 5.14 -18.09 6.09
N ASP A 86 6.21 -18.76 5.62
CA ASP A 86 6.72 -20.03 6.18
C ASP A 86 7.26 -19.88 7.60
N THR A 87 7.87 -18.74 7.91
CA THR A 87 8.54 -18.50 9.20
C THR A 87 7.88 -17.43 10.06
N GLY A 88 6.98 -16.61 9.50
CA GLY A 88 6.44 -15.43 10.16
C GLY A 88 7.48 -14.35 10.46
N LYS A 89 8.62 -14.39 9.79
CA LYS A 89 9.74 -13.45 9.96
C LYS A 89 9.84 -12.50 8.78
N PHE A 90 10.67 -11.49 8.92
CA PHE A 90 10.98 -10.53 7.86
C PHE A 90 12.39 -10.76 7.35
N GLY A 91 12.55 -10.78 6.05
CA GLY A 91 13.86 -11.00 5.42
C GLY A 91 13.95 -10.28 4.09
N ASP A 92 15.14 -10.40 3.48
CA ASP A 92 15.39 -9.84 2.16
C ASP A 92 14.69 -10.66 1.07
N TYR A 93 14.41 -9.98 -0.05
CA TYR A 93 13.94 -10.60 -1.28
C TYR A 93 15.01 -11.48 -1.95
N ASN A 94 16.30 -11.33 -1.57
CA ASN A 94 17.38 -12.12 -2.14
C ASN A 94 17.55 -13.48 -1.44
N PRO A 95 17.25 -14.61 -2.09
CA PRO A 95 17.30 -15.93 -1.47
C PRO A 95 18.73 -16.41 -1.11
N LYS A 96 19.78 -15.68 -1.49
CA LYS A 96 21.17 -16.13 -1.28
C LYS A 96 21.81 -15.66 0.03
N ASN A 97 21.29 -14.61 0.66
CA ASN A 97 21.89 -14.00 1.88
C ASN A 97 20.82 -13.53 2.89
N THR A 98 19.76 -14.27 3.06
CA THR A 98 18.62 -13.80 3.84
C THR A 98 18.86 -13.93 5.34
N THR A 99 19.01 -12.81 6.00
CA THR A 99 18.87 -12.74 7.46
C THR A 99 17.38 -12.61 7.79
N PHE A 100 16.82 -13.58 8.49
CA PHE A 100 15.44 -13.56 8.94
C PHE A 100 15.33 -12.94 10.32
N ILE A 101 14.57 -11.86 10.43
CA ILE A 101 14.37 -11.11 11.66
C ILE A 101 12.96 -11.40 12.20
N ALA A 102 12.87 -11.80 13.46
CA ALA A 102 11.59 -11.98 14.12
C ALA A 102 10.83 -10.64 14.23
N SER A 103 9.50 -10.66 14.17
CA SER A 103 8.67 -9.45 14.23
C SER A 103 8.99 -8.54 15.40
N LYS A 104 9.16 -9.09 16.59
CA LYS A 104 9.50 -8.35 17.82
C LYS A 104 10.86 -7.65 17.72
N ASP A 105 11.87 -8.33 17.18
CA ASP A 105 13.21 -7.77 17.02
C ASP A 105 13.21 -6.68 15.94
N TYR A 106 12.47 -6.92 14.86
CA TYR A 106 12.30 -5.93 13.79
C TYR A 106 11.64 -4.65 14.33
N LYS A 107 10.52 -4.81 15.05
CA LYS A 107 9.83 -3.68 15.68
C LYS A 107 10.74 -2.92 16.62
N LYS A 108 11.46 -3.65 17.50
CA LYS A 108 12.38 -3.02 18.44
C LYS A 108 13.44 -2.17 17.74
N MET A 109 14.06 -2.67 16.68
CA MET A 109 15.08 -1.92 15.93
C MET A 109 14.50 -0.64 15.30
N VAL A 110 13.26 -0.70 14.79
CA VAL A 110 12.56 0.46 14.20
C VAL A 110 12.24 1.49 15.29
N ASP A 111 11.69 1.03 16.42
CA ASP A 111 11.37 1.91 17.57
C ASP A 111 12.63 2.55 18.16
N ASP A 112 13.72 1.81 18.33
CA ASP A 112 15.01 2.31 18.83
C ASP A 112 15.59 3.42 17.91
N ALA A 113 15.32 3.36 16.62
CA ALA A 113 15.70 4.40 15.66
C ALA A 113 14.76 5.62 15.66
N GLY A 114 13.67 5.61 16.44
CA GLY A 114 12.64 6.65 16.46
C GLY A 114 11.74 6.67 15.22
N LEU A 115 11.66 5.56 14.49
CA LEU A 115 10.80 5.37 13.31
C LEU A 115 9.52 4.61 13.71
N ARG A 116 8.54 4.60 12.81
CA ARG A 116 7.30 3.86 12.96
C ARG A 116 7.05 2.98 11.74
N ILE A 117 6.54 1.77 11.95
CA ILE A 117 6.02 0.93 10.86
C ILE A 117 4.57 1.35 10.61
N SER A 118 4.28 1.94 9.46
CA SER A 118 2.94 2.40 9.09
C SER A 118 2.17 1.39 8.26
N SER A 119 2.87 0.70 7.35
CA SER A 119 2.27 -0.29 6.46
C SER A 119 3.24 -1.42 6.12
N SER A 120 2.72 -2.47 5.51
CA SER A 120 3.50 -3.63 5.08
C SER A 120 3.02 -4.13 3.73
N HIS A 121 3.95 -4.31 2.78
CA HIS A 121 3.70 -5.04 1.55
C HIS A 121 3.95 -6.53 1.75
N LEU A 122 2.93 -7.35 1.46
CA LEU A 122 3.02 -8.81 1.55
C LEU A 122 2.09 -9.49 0.54
N THR A 123 2.48 -10.67 0.10
CA THR A 123 1.74 -11.45 -0.88
C THR A 123 1.69 -12.90 -0.41
N PRO A 124 0.51 -13.55 -0.46
CA PRO A 124 0.40 -15.00 -0.26
C PRO A 124 1.33 -15.76 -1.22
N SER A 125 1.95 -16.83 -0.76
CA SER A 125 2.77 -17.70 -1.63
C SER A 125 1.91 -18.50 -2.62
N LEU A 126 0.64 -18.74 -2.27
CA LEU A 126 -0.33 -19.41 -3.12
C LEU A 126 -0.66 -18.55 -4.35
N ARG A 127 -0.50 -19.12 -5.55
CA ARG A 127 -0.67 -18.40 -6.83
C ARG A 127 -2.02 -18.66 -7.50
N GLU A 128 -2.73 -19.70 -7.11
CA GLU A 128 -4.00 -20.11 -7.68
C GLU A 128 -5.17 -19.47 -6.90
N TYR A 129 -5.67 -18.36 -7.39
CA TYR A 129 -6.79 -17.62 -6.80
C TYR A 129 -8.10 -18.23 -7.29
N THR A 130 -8.54 -19.29 -6.64
CA THR A 130 -9.78 -20.01 -6.94
C THR A 130 -10.68 -20.08 -5.70
N LYS A 131 -11.97 -20.41 -5.92
CA LYS A 131 -12.93 -20.58 -4.81
C LYS A 131 -12.52 -21.69 -3.85
N GLU A 132 -11.96 -22.76 -4.38
CA GLU A 132 -11.48 -23.90 -3.58
C GLU A 132 -10.33 -23.55 -2.65
N ASN A 133 -9.54 -22.57 -3.06
CA ASN A 133 -8.39 -22.10 -2.29
C ASN A 133 -8.70 -20.94 -1.32
N MET A 134 -9.91 -20.38 -1.31
CA MET A 134 -10.30 -19.31 -0.40
C MET A 134 -9.96 -19.59 1.08
N PRO A 135 -10.19 -20.80 1.63
CA PRO A 135 -9.82 -21.08 3.03
C PRO A 135 -8.32 -20.91 3.31
N LYS A 136 -7.46 -21.22 2.33
CA LYS A 136 -5.99 -21.07 2.47
C LYS A 136 -5.58 -19.58 2.48
N PHE A 137 -6.26 -18.74 1.68
CA PHE A 137 -6.06 -17.28 1.73
C PHE A 137 -6.52 -16.71 3.07
N ASP A 138 -7.64 -17.18 3.59
CA ASP A 138 -8.12 -16.79 4.93
C ASP A 138 -7.10 -17.14 6.01
N GLU A 139 -6.53 -18.34 5.96
CA GLU A 139 -5.51 -18.78 6.92
C GLU A 139 -4.25 -17.90 6.83
N PHE A 140 -3.79 -17.62 5.60
CA PHE A 140 -2.66 -16.69 5.38
C PHE A 140 -2.94 -15.33 6.00
N TRP A 141 -4.08 -14.71 5.66
CA TRP A 141 -4.39 -13.37 6.14
C TRP A 141 -4.60 -13.32 7.65
N LYS A 142 -5.19 -14.33 8.28
CA LYS A 142 -5.31 -14.42 9.74
C LYS A 142 -3.94 -14.44 10.40
N LYS A 143 -3.06 -15.36 9.98
CA LYS A 143 -1.71 -15.50 10.52
C LYS A 143 -0.86 -14.24 10.29
N ALA A 144 -0.93 -13.68 9.10
CA ALA A 144 -0.22 -12.45 8.78
C ALA A 144 -0.74 -11.27 9.60
N THR A 145 -2.06 -11.16 9.79
CA THR A 145 -2.68 -10.09 10.58
C THR A 145 -2.23 -10.12 12.04
N ASP A 146 -2.18 -11.29 12.66
CA ASP A 146 -1.72 -11.43 14.06
C ASP A 146 -0.30 -10.90 14.23
N ILE A 147 0.61 -11.26 13.31
CA ILE A 147 2.01 -10.80 13.33
C ILE A 147 2.10 -9.29 13.06
N HIS A 148 1.32 -8.77 12.12
CA HIS A 148 1.35 -7.35 11.75
C HIS A 148 0.68 -6.45 12.80
N ALA A 149 -0.28 -6.98 13.55
CA ALA A 149 -0.84 -6.29 14.72
C ALA A 149 0.22 -6.07 15.82
N GLU A 150 1.10 -7.06 16.06
CA GLU A 150 2.24 -6.91 16.98
C GLU A 150 3.22 -5.82 16.51
N LEU A 151 3.38 -5.63 15.21
CA LEU A 151 4.22 -4.57 14.63
C LEU A 151 3.58 -3.18 14.74
N GLY A 152 2.28 -3.11 14.97
CA GLY A 152 1.52 -1.85 15.06
C GLY A 152 1.27 -1.19 13.70
N VAL A 153 1.22 -1.97 12.61
CA VAL A 153 0.90 -1.43 11.27
C VAL A 153 -0.55 -0.95 11.20
N SER A 154 -0.78 0.08 10.41
CA SER A 154 -2.12 0.61 10.15
C SER A 154 -2.74 0.03 8.87
N CYS A 155 -1.91 -0.49 7.98
CA CYS A 155 -2.34 -0.99 6.67
C CYS A 155 -1.47 -2.19 6.22
N MET A 156 -2.11 -3.18 5.64
CA MET A 156 -1.47 -4.30 4.95
C MET A 156 -1.81 -4.21 3.47
N VAL A 157 -0.81 -4.32 2.59
CA VAL A 157 -0.96 -4.07 1.15
C VAL A 157 -0.49 -5.28 0.36
N GLN A 158 -1.33 -5.77 -0.54
CA GLN A 158 -0.92 -6.80 -1.50
C GLN A 158 -0.45 -6.15 -2.81
N PRO A 159 0.85 -6.28 -3.19
CA PRO A 159 1.40 -5.63 -4.39
C PRO A 159 1.37 -6.49 -5.65
N SER A 160 0.77 -7.67 -5.63
CA SER A 160 0.86 -8.62 -6.75
C SER A 160 -0.51 -8.97 -7.30
N LEU A 161 -0.66 -8.79 -8.62
CA LEU A 161 -1.82 -9.27 -9.33
C LEU A 161 -1.71 -10.78 -9.56
N PRO A 162 -2.71 -11.59 -9.15
CA PRO A 162 -2.80 -12.99 -9.59
C PRO A 162 -3.13 -13.07 -11.08
N ARG A 163 -3.00 -14.28 -11.65
CA ARG A 163 -3.40 -14.52 -13.04
C ARG A 163 -4.91 -14.34 -13.20
N ILE A 164 -5.31 -13.47 -14.12
CA ILE A 164 -6.69 -13.18 -14.49
C ILE A 164 -6.81 -13.32 -15.99
N GLU A 165 -7.63 -14.24 -16.47
CA GLU A 165 -7.83 -14.54 -17.89
C GLU A 165 -9.19 -14.05 -18.40
N ASN A 166 -10.17 -13.91 -17.52
CA ASN A 166 -11.53 -13.50 -17.85
C ASN A 166 -12.19 -12.74 -16.68
N GLU A 167 -13.41 -12.22 -16.90
CA GLU A 167 -14.15 -11.46 -15.89
C GLU A 167 -14.51 -12.28 -14.63
N ASP A 168 -14.70 -13.59 -14.78
CA ASP A 168 -15.08 -14.44 -13.63
C ASP A 168 -13.87 -14.67 -12.70
N ASP A 169 -12.67 -14.78 -13.26
CA ASP A 169 -11.43 -14.81 -12.45
C ASP A 169 -11.29 -13.51 -11.63
N ALA A 170 -11.56 -12.36 -12.26
CA ALA A 170 -11.50 -11.07 -11.57
C ALA A 170 -12.51 -10.99 -10.41
N LYS A 171 -13.70 -11.55 -10.55
CA LYS A 171 -14.70 -11.64 -9.47
C LYS A 171 -14.22 -12.51 -8.31
N VAL A 172 -13.63 -13.66 -8.61
CA VAL A 172 -13.08 -14.56 -7.57
C VAL A 172 -11.95 -13.87 -6.81
N VAL A 173 -11.06 -13.18 -7.52
CA VAL A 173 -9.97 -12.41 -6.90
C VAL A 173 -10.54 -11.30 -6.02
N SER A 174 -11.54 -10.56 -6.49
CA SER A 174 -12.20 -9.52 -5.69
C SER A 174 -12.85 -10.05 -4.42
N GLU A 175 -13.44 -11.25 -4.48
CA GLU A 175 -13.99 -11.91 -3.30
C GLU A 175 -12.90 -12.26 -2.28
N ILE A 176 -11.75 -12.78 -2.75
CA ILE A 176 -10.58 -13.06 -1.89
C ILE A 176 -10.07 -11.75 -1.25
N PHE A 177 -10.02 -10.65 -1.99
CA PHE A 177 -9.62 -9.33 -1.47
C PHE A 177 -10.60 -8.82 -0.39
N ASN A 178 -11.92 -8.94 -0.63
CA ASN A 178 -12.93 -8.59 0.37
C ASN A 178 -12.77 -9.39 1.66
N ARG A 179 -12.48 -10.69 1.56
CA ARG A 179 -12.23 -11.56 2.73
C ARG A 179 -10.96 -11.15 3.49
N ALA A 180 -9.90 -10.81 2.76
CA ALA A 180 -8.67 -10.28 3.36
C ALA A 180 -8.96 -9.00 4.15
N GLY A 181 -9.71 -8.06 3.57
CA GLY A 181 -10.13 -6.85 4.24
C GLY A 181 -10.98 -7.09 5.48
N GLU A 182 -11.95 -8.02 5.43
CA GLU A 182 -12.72 -8.42 6.61
C GLU A 182 -11.86 -8.99 7.74
N ILE A 183 -10.84 -9.76 7.41
CA ILE A 183 -9.94 -10.37 8.38
C ILE A 183 -9.08 -9.30 9.06
N THR A 184 -8.42 -8.44 8.28
CA THR A 184 -7.53 -7.39 8.80
C THR A 184 -8.30 -6.32 9.59
N LYS A 185 -9.50 -5.97 9.13
CA LYS A 185 -10.38 -5.00 9.79
C LYS A 185 -10.74 -5.39 11.23
N LYS A 186 -10.87 -6.68 11.52
CA LYS A 186 -11.14 -7.18 12.90
C LYS A 186 -10.00 -6.86 13.87
N ALA A 187 -8.79 -6.70 13.37
CA ALA A 187 -7.63 -6.24 14.12
C ALA A 187 -7.42 -4.72 14.07
N GLY A 188 -8.32 -3.97 13.44
CA GLY A 188 -8.20 -2.53 13.23
C GLY A 188 -7.18 -2.13 12.17
N ILE A 189 -6.80 -3.06 11.28
CA ILE A 189 -5.83 -2.85 10.21
C ILE A 189 -6.57 -2.72 8.88
N LEU A 190 -6.26 -1.70 8.09
CA LEU A 190 -6.76 -1.56 6.73
C LEU A 190 -6.09 -2.58 5.82
N TRP A 191 -6.83 -3.07 4.84
CA TRP A 191 -6.26 -3.85 3.76
C TRP A 191 -6.33 -3.05 2.46
N GLY A 192 -5.31 -3.18 1.61
CA GLY A 192 -5.25 -2.50 0.34
C GLY A 192 -4.58 -3.34 -0.75
N TYR A 193 -4.87 -2.99 -1.98
CA TYR A 193 -4.22 -3.54 -3.16
C TYR A 193 -3.37 -2.45 -3.84
N HIS A 194 -2.12 -2.78 -4.15
CA HIS A 194 -1.20 -1.91 -4.88
C HIS A 194 -1.16 -2.38 -6.34
N ASN A 195 -1.74 -1.59 -7.22
CA ASN A 195 -1.80 -1.87 -8.65
C ASN A 195 -0.49 -1.52 -9.38
N HIS A 196 -0.27 -2.19 -10.52
CA HIS A 196 0.78 -1.87 -11.47
C HIS A 196 0.17 -1.55 -12.85
N SER A 197 0.72 -2.11 -13.91
CA SER A 197 0.23 -1.90 -15.27
C SER A 197 -0.69 -3.00 -15.79
N ASN A 198 -0.64 -4.18 -15.19
CA ASN A 198 -1.41 -5.35 -15.66
C ASN A 198 -2.92 -5.20 -15.43
N GLU A 199 -3.33 -4.44 -14.44
CA GLU A 199 -4.72 -4.14 -14.11
C GLU A 199 -5.42 -3.34 -15.19
N PHE A 200 -4.65 -2.63 -16.01
CA PHE A 200 -5.15 -1.90 -17.18
C PHE A 200 -5.24 -2.75 -18.45
N LYS A 201 -5.04 -4.06 -18.35
CA LYS A 201 -5.40 -5.00 -19.41
C LYS A 201 -6.89 -5.25 -19.40
N ARG A 202 -7.46 -5.52 -20.60
CA ARG A 202 -8.85 -5.90 -20.75
C ARG A 202 -8.97 -7.41 -20.75
N VAL A 203 -10.01 -7.90 -20.10
CA VAL A 203 -10.43 -9.30 -20.13
C VAL A 203 -11.85 -9.40 -20.66
N LEU A 204 -12.14 -10.52 -21.29
CA LEU A 204 -13.46 -10.85 -21.82
C LEU A 204 -14.27 -11.67 -20.81
N LYS A 205 -15.56 -11.84 -21.06
CA LYS A 205 -16.36 -12.81 -20.32
C LYS A 205 -15.85 -14.23 -20.58
N ALA A 206 -16.06 -15.10 -19.61
CA ALA A 206 -15.68 -16.50 -19.76
C ALA A 206 -16.33 -17.11 -21.02
N GLY A 207 -15.55 -17.79 -21.85
CA GLY A 207 -15.98 -18.38 -23.11
C GLY A 207 -16.03 -17.45 -24.31
N GLU A 208 -15.92 -16.13 -24.13
CA GLU A 208 -15.78 -15.20 -25.26
C GLU A 208 -14.37 -15.28 -25.85
N LYS A 209 -14.29 -15.11 -27.19
CA LYS A 209 -13.01 -15.08 -27.91
C LYS A 209 -12.71 -13.68 -28.43
N PRO A 210 -11.42 -13.29 -28.46
CA PRO A 210 -11.00 -12.06 -29.14
C PRO A 210 -11.45 -12.05 -30.60
N GLU A 211 -11.77 -10.89 -31.14
CA GLU A 211 -12.05 -10.75 -32.57
C GLU A 211 -10.77 -11.05 -33.38
N GLN A 212 -10.92 -11.86 -34.44
CA GLN A 212 -9.79 -12.23 -35.31
C GLN A 212 -9.25 -11.03 -36.12
N ASN A 213 -10.16 -10.11 -36.51
CA ASN A 213 -9.83 -8.87 -37.24
C ASN A 213 -10.58 -7.70 -36.59
N PRO A 214 -10.09 -7.16 -35.45
CA PRO A 214 -10.75 -6.06 -34.79
C PRO A 214 -10.68 -4.80 -35.66
N ASN A 215 -11.83 -4.12 -35.78
CA ASN A 215 -11.84 -2.80 -36.39
C ASN A 215 -10.94 -1.85 -35.58
N PRO A 216 -9.85 -1.29 -36.17
CA PRO A 216 -8.93 -0.44 -35.42
C PRO A 216 -9.53 0.86 -34.88
N TRP A 217 -10.69 1.24 -35.39
CA TRP A 217 -11.46 2.42 -34.99
C TRP A 217 -12.57 2.13 -33.96
N ALA A 218 -12.84 0.85 -33.68
CA ALA A 218 -13.79 0.45 -32.64
C ALA A 218 -13.13 0.43 -31.27
N PRO A 219 -13.86 0.74 -30.18
CA PRO A 219 -13.34 0.54 -28.83
C PRO A 219 -12.94 -0.93 -28.62
N PRO A 220 -11.79 -1.21 -28.00
CA PRO A 220 -11.41 -2.58 -27.70
C PRO A 220 -12.46 -3.28 -26.85
N LYS A 221 -12.79 -4.54 -27.19
CA LYS A 221 -13.71 -5.37 -26.39
C LYS A 221 -13.12 -5.69 -25.01
N GLY A 222 -14.01 -6.04 -24.08
CA GLY A 222 -13.66 -6.45 -22.73
C GLY A 222 -13.61 -5.29 -21.73
N THR A 223 -13.49 -5.66 -20.47
CA THR A 223 -13.49 -4.75 -19.32
C THR A 223 -12.09 -4.69 -18.73
N TYR A 224 -11.64 -3.54 -18.27
CA TYR A 224 -10.36 -3.44 -17.55
C TYR A 224 -10.44 -4.20 -16.23
N ILE A 225 -9.35 -4.90 -15.88
CA ILE A 225 -9.26 -5.64 -14.61
C ILE A 225 -9.46 -4.69 -13.42
N GLU A 226 -8.85 -3.51 -13.46
CA GLU A 226 -9.01 -2.47 -12.44
C GLU A 226 -10.48 -2.05 -12.26
N GLU A 227 -11.21 -1.88 -13.36
CA GLU A 227 -12.64 -1.55 -13.34
C GLU A 227 -13.47 -2.67 -12.69
N LEU A 228 -13.11 -3.93 -12.95
CA LEU A 228 -13.74 -5.10 -12.34
C LEU A 228 -13.46 -5.15 -10.83
N PHE A 229 -12.23 -4.84 -10.40
CA PHE A 229 -11.91 -4.75 -8.98
C PHE A 229 -12.71 -3.65 -8.29
N LEU A 230 -12.70 -2.43 -8.81
CA LEU A 230 -13.48 -1.31 -8.26
C LEU A 230 -14.98 -1.59 -8.18
N LYS A 231 -15.51 -2.44 -9.07
CA LYS A 231 -16.92 -2.82 -9.09
C LYS A 231 -17.26 -3.93 -8.08
N ASN A 232 -16.34 -4.87 -7.85
CA ASN A 232 -16.61 -6.10 -7.09
C ASN A 232 -15.96 -6.10 -5.70
N THR A 233 -15.11 -5.13 -5.36
CA THR A 233 -14.61 -4.94 -4.00
C THR A 233 -15.50 -4.01 -3.21
N ASP A 234 -15.58 -4.25 -1.92
CA ASP A 234 -16.32 -3.45 -0.96
C ASP A 234 -15.37 -2.42 -0.32
N PRO A 235 -15.60 -1.11 -0.52
CA PRO A 235 -14.70 -0.07 0.02
C PRO A 235 -14.69 0.02 1.54
N ASP A 236 -15.63 -0.66 2.21
CA ASP A 236 -15.70 -0.71 3.67
C ASP A 236 -14.94 -1.92 4.26
N LYS A 237 -14.26 -2.69 3.43
CA LYS A 237 -13.51 -3.90 3.81
C LYS A 237 -12.03 -3.77 3.59
#